data_f424d29530d771c3194e864c3411b2f0
#
_entry.id   f424d29530d771c3194e864c3411b2f0
#
_cell.length_a   1.000
_cell.length_b   1.000
_cell.length_c   1.000
_cell.angle_alpha   90.00
_cell.angle_beta   90.00
_cell.angle_gamma   90.00
#
_symmetry.space_group_name_H-M   'P 1'
#
loop_
_entity.id
_entity.type
_entity.pdbx_description
1 polymer ?
#
loop_
_entity_poly.entity_id
_entity_poly.type
_entity_poly.pdbx_seq_one_letter_code
_entity_poly.pdbx_strand_id
1 'polypeptide(L)'
;KNKGVMQTSNALNQLKKGNAQAILDGPWNAANIKKILGKNFAVAKYPKIDVGGKNVQMEAFLGIEGFAVNANTKNAKAASDLAAYITNKKAQLIAHKEAGQIPVLKTAVNSSAVKSDPVAEAVIEMAKPGNSVLQPKLPQMAAFWNGSAPLISGSYDGKIKPSQYKAQLAKLAKNIEKK
;
A
#
# COMPACT_ATOMS: atom_id res chain seq x y z
N LYS A 1 -12.22 10.50 -22.27
CA LYS A 1 -12.65 10.00 -20.95
C LYS A 1 -11.52 9.16 -20.38
N ASN A 2 -10.91 9.59 -19.26
CA ASN A 2 -9.99 8.75 -18.52
C ASN A 2 -10.73 7.48 -18.08
N LYS A 3 -10.33 6.34 -18.59
CA LYS A 3 -10.83 5.02 -18.16
C LYS A 3 -10.05 4.57 -16.90
N GLY A 4 -10.12 5.36 -15.86
CA GLY A 4 -9.03 5.51 -14.90
C GLY A 4 -9.09 4.70 -13.63
N VAL A 5 -10.18 4.03 -13.24
CA VAL A 5 -10.09 3.09 -12.11
C VAL A 5 -9.88 1.70 -12.66
N MET A 6 -8.63 1.25 -12.64
CA MET A 6 -8.24 -0.04 -13.16
C MET A 6 -7.66 -0.88 -12.06
N GLN A 7 -7.86 -2.19 -12.14
CA GLN A 7 -7.05 -3.12 -11.36
C GLN A 7 -5.57 -2.96 -11.72
N THR A 8 -4.68 -3.19 -10.77
CA THR A 8 -3.23 -3.00 -10.92
C THR A 8 -2.66 -3.62 -12.22
N SER A 9 -3.10 -4.83 -12.58
CA SER A 9 -2.66 -5.48 -13.82
C SER A 9 -2.98 -4.67 -15.07
N ASN A 10 -4.16 -4.04 -15.12
CA ASN A 10 -4.56 -3.18 -16.23
C ASN A 10 -3.78 -1.86 -16.22
N ALA A 11 -3.55 -1.27 -15.06
CA ALA A 11 -2.76 -0.05 -14.93
C ALA A 11 -1.32 -0.26 -15.41
N LEU A 12 -0.67 -1.35 -15.01
CA LEU A 12 0.67 -1.73 -15.49
C LEU A 12 0.71 -1.95 -17.01
N ASN A 13 -0.33 -2.56 -17.60
CA ASN A 13 -0.44 -2.73 -19.04
C ASN A 13 -0.59 -1.38 -19.77
N GLN A 14 -1.35 -0.43 -19.24
CA GLN A 14 -1.48 0.92 -19.82
C GLN A 14 -0.16 1.69 -19.72
N LEU A 15 0.56 1.56 -18.61
CA LEU A 15 1.90 2.12 -18.43
C LEU A 15 2.88 1.55 -19.47
N LYS A 16 2.90 0.21 -19.64
CA LYS A 16 3.73 -0.48 -20.64
C LYS A 16 3.44 -0.04 -22.07
N LYS A 17 2.19 0.24 -22.40
CA LYS A 17 1.75 0.72 -23.73
C LYS A 17 1.98 2.23 -23.95
N GLY A 18 2.45 2.96 -22.92
CA GLY A 18 2.58 4.41 -22.98
C GLY A 18 1.28 5.19 -22.90
N ASN A 19 0.14 4.52 -22.66
CA ASN A 19 -1.16 5.14 -22.52
C ASN A 19 -1.39 5.79 -21.14
N ALA A 20 -0.57 5.46 -20.16
CA ALA A 20 -0.51 6.10 -18.85
C ALA A 20 0.94 6.51 -18.57
N GLN A 21 1.16 7.68 -18.01
CA GLN A 21 2.47 8.20 -17.62
C GLN A 21 2.74 8.02 -16.14
N ALA A 22 1.73 7.78 -15.33
CA ALA A 22 1.85 7.52 -13.91
C ALA A 22 0.73 6.59 -13.44
N ILE A 23 0.99 5.86 -12.36
CA ILE A 23 0.00 5.04 -11.65
C ILE A 23 0.15 5.25 -10.14
N LEU A 24 -0.95 5.09 -9.41
CA LEU A 24 -0.91 4.97 -7.96
C LEU A 24 -0.74 3.49 -7.62
N ASP A 25 0.31 3.17 -6.88
CA ASP A 25 0.61 1.77 -6.52
C ASP A 25 1.43 1.74 -5.22
N GLY A 26 1.76 0.54 -4.75
CA GLY A 26 2.60 0.35 -3.59
C GLY A 26 4.02 -0.12 -3.95
N PRO A 27 4.94 -0.17 -2.96
CA PRO A 27 6.34 -0.52 -3.18
C PRO A 27 6.53 -1.95 -3.74
N TRP A 28 5.58 -2.85 -3.53
CA TRP A 28 5.60 -4.23 -4.04
C TRP A 28 5.68 -4.33 -5.57
N ASN A 29 5.21 -3.32 -6.30
CA ASN A 29 5.28 -3.27 -7.76
C ASN A 29 6.46 -2.43 -8.30
N ALA A 30 7.23 -1.78 -7.45
CA ALA A 30 8.30 -0.88 -7.87
C ALA A 30 9.30 -1.53 -8.83
N ALA A 31 9.71 -2.78 -8.56
CA ALA A 31 10.63 -3.52 -9.43
C ALA A 31 10.04 -3.77 -10.82
N ASN A 32 8.74 -4.10 -10.92
CA ASN A 32 8.06 -4.30 -12.19
C ASN A 32 7.90 -2.99 -12.96
N ILE A 33 7.55 -1.91 -12.28
CA ILE A 33 7.40 -0.58 -12.88
C ILE A 33 8.76 -0.09 -13.40
N LYS A 34 9.83 -0.30 -12.62
CA LYS A 34 11.20 0.03 -13.02
C LYS A 34 11.63 -0.74 -14.29
N LYS A 35 11.24 -2.02 -14.43
CA LYS A 35 11.49 -2.79 -15.65
C LYS A 35 10.73 -2.23 -16.86
N ILE A 36 9.50 -1.72 -16.66
CA ILE A 36 8.68 -1.13 -17.73
C ILE A 36 9.24 0.21 -18.18
N LEU A 37 9.60 1.08 -17.24
CA LEU A 37 9.99 2.48 -17.52
C LEU A 37 11.49 2.68 -17.75
N GLY A 38 12.33 1.73 -17.30
CA GLY A 38 13.78 1.83 -17.43
C GLY A 38 14.32 3.12 -16.81
N LYS A 39 15.04 3.90 -17.61
CA LYS A 39 15.62 5.20 -17.20
C LYS A 39 14.57 6.29 -16.88
N ASN A 40 13.33 6.10 -17.30
CA ASN A 40 12.23 7.04 -17.04
C ASN A 40 11.48 6.72 -15.73
N PHE A 41 11.94 5.72 -14.95
CA PHE A 41 11.35 5.39 -13.70
C PHE A 41 11.56 6.50 -12.67
N ALA A 42 10.46 6.97 -12.09
CA ALA A 42 10.47 7.88 -10.97
C ALA A 42 9.38 7.49 -9.98
N VAL A 43 9.55 7.86 -8.73
CA VAL A 43 8.56 7.66 -7.67
C VAL A 43 8.42 8.95 -6.85
N ALA A 44 7.23 9.13 -6.28
CA ALA A 44 6.94 10.24 -5.39
C ALA A 44 5.85 9.80 -4.40
N LYS A 45 5.70 10.56 -3.31
CA LYS A 45 4.51 10.43 -2.45
C LYS A 45 3.24 10.75 -3.26
N TYR A 46 2.09 10.35 -2.75
CA TYR A 46 0.81 10.65 -3.38
C TYR A 46 0.61 12.15 -3.55
N PRO A 47 0.03 12.59 -4.68
CA PRO A 47 -0.18 14.00 -4.96
C PRO A 47 -1.28 14.60 -4.07
N LYS A 48 -1.32 15.92 -4.04
CA LYS A 48 -2.53 16.62 -3.62
C LYS A 48 -3.52 16.67 -4.78
N ILE A 49 -4.80 16.61 -4.46
CA ILE A 49 -5.90 16.71 -5.42
C ILE A 49 -6.85 17.84 -5.04
N ASP A 50 -7.44 18.47 -6.01
CA ASP A 50 -8.52 19.44 -5.76
C ASP A 50 -9.81 18.69 -5.43
N VAL A 51 -10.40 19.01 -4.29
CA VAL A 51 -11.69 18.51 -3.85
C VAL A 51 -12.57 19.72 -3.49
N GLY A 52 -13.40 20.12 -4.45
CA GLY A 52 -14.31 21.25 -4.25
C GLY A 52 -13.59 22.58 -3.97
N GLY A 53 -12.51 22.87 -4.67
CA GLY A 53 -11.69 24.08 -4.53
C GLY A 53 -10.68 24.02 -3.39
N LYS A 54 -10.56 22.88 -2.68
CA LYS A 54 -9.56 22.65 -1.64
C LYS A 54 -8.52 21.66 -2.11
N ASN A 55 -7.25 22.03 -1.97
CA ASN A 55 -6.12 21.18 -2.31
C ASN A 55 -5.83 20.19 -1.15
N VAL A 56 -6.29 18.96 -1.29
CA VAL A 56 -6.26 17.93 -0.25
C VAL A 56 -5.16 16.90 -0.55
N GLN A 57 -4.35 16.58 0.46
CA GLN A 57 -3.37 15.49 0.35
C GLN A 57 -4.10 14.15 0.23
N MET A 58 -3.75 13.36 -0.80
CA MET A 58 -4.19 11.97 -0.87
C MET A 58 -3.45 11.16 0.18
N GLU A 59 -4.20 10.46 1.01
CA GLU A 59 -3.66 9.58 2.06
C GLU A 59 -3.78 8.11 1.65
N ALA A 60 -2.83 7.30 2.12
CA ALA A 60 -2.88 5.85 1.98
C ALA A 60 -3.04 5.20 3.36
N PHE A 61 -3.45 3.94 3.40
CA PHE A 61 -3.29 3.16 4.62
C PHE A 61 -1.81 2.87 4.88
N LEU A 62 -1.37 3.16 6.10
CA LEU A 62 -0.08 2.72 6.62
C LEU A 62 -0.26 1.38 7.32
N GLY A 63 0.16 0.31 6.66
CA GLY A 63 0.22 -1.04 7.20
C GLY A 63 1.67 -1.45 7.49
N ILE A 64 1.84 -2.41 8.40
CA ILE A 64 3.13 -3.03 8.73
C ILE A 64 2.92 -4.54 8.68
N GLU A 65 3.78 -5.21 7.92
CA GLU A 65 3.88 -6.68 7.96
C GLU A 65 4.77 -7.11 9.12
N GLY A 66 4.44 -8.21 9.75
CA GLY A 66 5.19 -8.71 10.90
C GLY A 66 5.12 -10.22 11.03
N PHE A 67 6.06 -10.76 11.79
CA PHE A 67 6.07 -12.16 12.19
C PHE A 67 5.47 -12.30 13.58
N ALA A 68 4.55 -13.23 13.73
CA ALA A 68 3.94 -13.57 15.01
C ALA A 68 4.28 -15.00 15.40
N VAL A 69 4.55 -15.21 16.68
CA VAL A 69 4.74 -16.55 17.24
C VAL A 69 3.37 -17.15 17.51
N ASN A 70 3.12 -18.36 16.97
CA ASN A 70 1.88 -19.07 17.22
C ASN A 70 1.75 -19.41 18.71
N ALA A 71 0.66 -18.98 19.34
CA ALA A 71 0.41 -19.19 20.76
C ALA A 71 0.35 -20.69 21.17
N ASN A 72 0.04 -21.59 20.24
CA ASN A 72 -0.06 -23.02 20.47
C ASN A 72 1.25 -23.78 20.18
N THR A 73 2.35 -23.07 19.88
CA THR A 73 3.64 -23.75 19.60
C THR A 73 4.20 -24.41 20.86
N LYS A 74 4.74 -25.62 20.71
CA LYS A 74 5.50 -26.31 21.76
C LYS A 74 6.93 -25.79 21.89
N ASN A 75 7.39 -24.96 20.97
CA ASN A 75 8.76 -24.44 20.89
C ASN A 75 8.77 -22.88 20.96
N ALA A 76 8.04 -22.30 21.90
CA ALA A 76 7.83 -20.85 21.99
C ALA A 76 9.14 -20.04 22.02
N LYS A 77 10.15 -20.52 22.77
CA LYS A 77 11.45 -19.84 22.83
C LYS A 77 12.15 -19.84 21.47
N ALA A 78 12.27 -20.97 20.82
CA ALA A 78 12.92 -21.08 19.51
C ALA A 78 12.19 -20.25 18.44
N ALA A 79 10.86 -20.25 18.46
CA ALA A 79 10.05 -19.44 17.56
C ALA A 79 10.23 -17.94 17.79
N SER A 80 10.34 -17.51 19.05
CA SER A 80 10.62 -16.11 19.40
C SER A 80 12.03 -15.69 18.98
N ASP A 81 13.02 -16.55 19.23
CA ASP A 81 14.41 -16.31 18.83
C ASP A 81 14.51 -16.19 17.29
N LEU A 82 13.81 -17.06 16.55
CA LEU A 82 13.74 -16.99 15.09
C LEU A 82 13.07 -15.68 14.62
N ALA A 83 11.92 -15.31 15.19
CA ALA A 83 11.25 -14.07 14.85
C ALA A 83 12.14 -12.85 15.07
N ALA A 84 12.85 -12.80 16.19
CA ALA A 84 13.82 -11.76 16.50
C ALA A 84 15.00 -11.75 15.52
N TYR A 85 15.50 -12.93 15.13
CA TYR A 85 16.60 -13.07 14.19
C TYR A 85 16.24 -12.55 12.79
N ILE A 86 15.08 -12.97 12.25
CA ILE A 86 14.66 -12.57 10.89
C ILE A 86 14.13 -11.12 10.80
N THR A 87 13.91 -10.46 11.93
CA THR A 87 13.50 -9.05 12.00
C THR A 87 14.59 -8.10 12.49
N ASN A 88 15.78 -8.60 12.75
CA ASN A 88 16.90 -7.75 13.18
C ASN A 88 17.37 -6.82 12.05
N LYS A 89 18.22 -5.84 12.36
CA LYS A 89 18.75 -4.85 11.42
C LYS A 89 19.35 -5.49 10.17
N LYS A 90 20.18 -6.53 10.35
CA LYS A 90 20.89 -7.20 9.26
C LYS A 90 19.90 -7.87 8.31
N ALA A 91 18.93 -8.60 8.86
CA ALA A 91 17.90 -9.28 8.07
C ALA A 91 17.03 -8.28 7.30
N GLN A 92 16.60 -7.18 7.92
CA GLN A 92 15.83 -6.15 7.25
C GLN A 92 16.61 -5.45 6.12
N LEU A 93 17.92 -5.22 6.28
CA LEU A 93 18.75 -4.65 5.21
C LEU A 93 18.98 -5.64 4.07
N ILE A 94 19.09 -6.94 4.35
CA ILE A 94 19.12 -7.99 3.30
C ILE A 94 17.79 -8.02 2.55
N ALA A 95 16.65 -8.04 3.25
CA ALA A 95 15.33 -8.03 2.64
C ALA A 95 15.10 -6.77 1.79
N HIS A 96 15.57 -5.63 2.24
CA HIS A 96 15.55 -4.40 1.45
C HIS A 96 16.35 -4.54 0.15
N LYS A 97 17.59 -4.98 0.25
CA LYS A 97 18.49 -5.12 -0.91
C LYS A 97 17.99 -6.15 -1.93
N GLU A 98 17.56 -7.33 -1.47
CA GLU A 98 17.25 -8.46 -2.35
C GLU A 98 15.79 -8.48 -2.82
N ALA A 99 14.85 -7.94 -2.00
CA ALA A 99 13.41 -8.00 -2.27
C ALA A 99 12.72 -6.62 -2.28
N GLY A 100 13.43 -5.52 -2.08
CA GLY A 100 12.86 -4.17 -2.08
C GLY A 100 11.92 -3.91 -0.89
N GLN A 101 11.97 -4.72 0.17
CA GLN A 101 11.16 -4.49 1.36
C GLN A 101 11.63 -3.24 2.10
N ILE A 102 10.69 -2.45 2.58
CA ILE A 102 11.02 -1.21 3.31
C ILE A 102 11.21 -1.56 4.79
N PRO A 103 12.42 -1.34 5.35
CA PRO A 103 12.68 -1.60 6.75
C PRO A 103 11.81 -0.74 7.68
N VAL A 104 11.45 -1.29 8.85
CA VAL A 104 10.70 -0.59 9.89
C VAL A 104 11.55 -0.27 11.13
N LEU A 105 12.66 -0.97 11.31
CA LEU A 105 13.58 -0.72 12.41
C LEU A 105 14.33 0.60 12.20
N LYS A 106 14.22 1.55 13.13
CA LYS A 106 14.81 2.89 13.02
C LYS A 106 16.28 2.89 12.61
N THR A 107 17.07 1.95 13.15
CA THR A 107 18.50 1.81 12.83
C THR A 107 18.75 1.28 11.41
N ALA A 108 17.80 0.57 10.80
CA ALA A 108 17.86 0.13 9.41
C ALA A 108 17.37 1.23 8.47
N VAL A 109 16.23 1.87 8.77
CA VAL A 109 15.69 3.02 8.02
C VAL A 109 16.71 4.13 7.85
N ASN A 110 17.50 4.39 8.90
CA ASN A 110 18.51 5.45 8.88
C ASN A 110 19.84 5.07 8.20
N SER A 111 19.96 3.87 7.64
CA SER A 111 21.15 3.47 6.89
C SER A 111 21.23 4.19 5.54
N SER A 112 22.45 4.37 5.01
CA SER A 112 22.69 4.97 3.69
C SER A 112 22.00 4.19 2.57
N ALA A 113 22.00 2.86 2.66
CA ALA A 113 21.38 2.00 1.65
C ALA A 113 19.86 2.28 1.50
N VAL A 114 19.15 2.51 2.60
CA VAL A 114 17.71 2.82 2.57
C VAL A 114 17.47 4.27 2.16
N LYS A 115 18.27 5.21 2.66
CA LYS A 115 18.13 6.64 2.33
C LYS A 115 18.47 6.97 0.87
N SER A 116 19.25 6.14 0.20
CA SER A 116 19.57 6.32 -1.22
C SER A 116 18.58 5.66 -2.17
N ASP A 117 17.62 4.89 -1.65
CA ASP A 117 16.57 4.27 -2.46
C ASP A 117 15.36 5.21 -2.58
N PRO A 118 15.04 5.72 -3.78
CA PRO A 118 13.93 6.64 -3.98
C PRO A 118 12.56 6.01 -3.67
N VAL A 119 12.42 4.69 -3.79
CA VAL A 119 11.19 3.98 -3.41
C VAL A 119 11.03 3.99 -1.89
N ALA A 120 12.11 3.69 -1.16
CA ALA A 120 12.09 3.75 0.30
C ALA A 120 11.83 5.18 0.80
N GLU A 121 12.45 6.18 0.19
CA GLU A 121 12.22 7.60 0.52
C GLU A 121 10.76 8.00 0.34
N ALA A 122 10.13 7.64 -0.80
CA ALA A 122 8.71 7.94 -1.04
C ALA A 122 7.78 7.26 -0.03
N VAL A 123 8.05 6.00 0.35
CA VAL A 123 7.26 5.28 1.36
C VAL A 123 7.45 5.90 2.75
N ILE A 124 8.67 6.25 3.12
CA ILE A 124 8.96 6.92 4.40
C ILE A 124 8.27 8.28 4.46
N GLU A 125 8.24 9.02 3.36
CA GLU A 125 7.51 10.29 3.26
C GLU A 125 6.00 10.09 3.41
N MET A 126 5.44 9.02 2.78
CA MET A 126 4.04 8.65 2.95
C MET A 126 3.72 8.22 4.39
N ALA A 127 4.66 7.67 5.13
CA ALA A 127 4.46 7.28 6.53
C ALA A 127 4.42 8.46 7.53
N LYS A 128 4.73 9.68 7.08
CA LYS A 128 4.65 10.87 7.93
C LYS A 128 3.19 11.24 8.24
N PRO A 129 2.93 11.88 9.39
CA PRO A 129 1.61 12.41 9.72
C PRO A 129 1.04 13.30 8.60
N GLY A 130 -0.24 13.11 8.27
CA GLY A 130 -0.94 13.87 7.21
C GLY A 130 -0.72 13.35 5.79
N ASN A 131 0.08 12.30 5.61
CA ASN A 131 0.23 11.62 4.31
C ASN A 131 -0.38 10.20 4.33
N SER A 132 -0.67 9.65 5.50
CA SER A 132 -1.27 8.32 5.65
C SER A 132 -2.12 8.22 6.91
N VAL A 133 -3.02 7.23 6.90
CA VAL A 133 -3.85 6.82 8.03
C VAL A 133 -3.43 5.41 8.46
N LEU A 134 -3.30 5.17 9.75
CA LEU A 134 -2.98 3.83 10.25
C LEU A 134 -4.09 2.84 9.86
N GLN A 135 -3.70 1.75 9.24
CA GLN A 135 -4.64 0.67 8.93
C GLN A 135 -5.16 0.07 10.25
N PRO A 136 -6.49 -0.03 10.44
CA PRO A 136 -7.05 -0.69 11.62
C PRO A 136 -6.55 -2.13 11.73
N LYS A 137 -6.16 -2.53 12.95
CA LYS A 137 -5.69 -3.91 13.24
C LYS A 137 -6.87 -4.82 13.57
N LEU A 138 -7.81 -4.93 12.65
CA LEU A 138 -9.04 -5.69 12.82
C LEU A 138 -9.15 -6.80 11.77
N PRO A 139 -9.58 -8.01 12.14
CA PRO A 139 -9.84 -9.10 11.18
C PRO A 139 -10.82 -8.67 10.08
N GLN A 140 -11.73 -7.76 10.40
CA GLN A 140 -12.74 -7.22 9.50
C GLN A 140 -12.17 -6.41 8.32
N MET A 141 -10.89 -6.06 8.35
CA MET A 141 -10.24 -5.39 7.21
C MET A 141 -10.30 -6.22 5.93
N ALA A 142 -10.37 -7.55 6.01
CA ALA A 142 -10.60 -8.40 4.85
C ALA A 142 -11.95 -8.09 4.17
N ALA A 143 -13.02 -7.90 4.94
CA ALA A 143 -14.33 -7.52 4.42
C ALA A 143 -14.32 -6.11 3.81
N PHE A 144 -13.57 -5.18 4.40
CA PHE A 144 -13.36 -3.85 3.83
C PHE A 144 -12.70 -3.93 2.43
N TRP A 145 -11.59 -4.65 2.29
CA TRP A 145 -10.89 -4.76 1.01
C TRP A 145 -11.74 -5.43 -0.06
N ASN A 146 -12.44 -6.52 0.29
CA ASN A 146 -13.30 -7.24 -0.65
C ASN A 146 -14.50 -6.42 -1.11
N GLY A 147 -15.01 -5.52 -0.27
CA GLY A 147 -16.20 -4.71 -0.56
C GLY A 147 -15.92 -3.34 -1.17
N SER A 148 -14.80 -2.72 -0.82
CA SER A 148 -14.48 -1.35 -1.25
C SER A 148 -14.10 -1.26 -2.72
N ALA A 149 -13.31 -2.19 -3.24
CA ALA A 149 -12.86 -2.15 -4.63
C ALA A 149 -14.01 -2.21 -5.65
N PRO A 150 -15.01 -3.14 -5.54
CA PRO A 150 -16.18 -3.14 -6.41
C PRO A 150 -17.04 -1.88 -6.27
N LEU A 151 -17.14 -1.31 -5.06
CA LEU A 151 -17.88 -0.09 -4.82
C LEU A 151 -17.25 1.11 -5.55
N ILE A 152 -15.93 1.26 -5.43
CA ILE A 152 -15.17 2.34 -6.08
C ILE A 152 -15.25 2.20 -7.60
N SER A 153 -14.94 1.02 -8.13
CA SER A 153 -14.96 0.80 -9.58
C SER A 153 -16.36 0.94 -10.17
N GLY A 154 -17.39 0.40 -9.49
CA GLY A 154 -18.77 0.54 -9.91
C GLY A 154 -19.27 1.98 -9.92
N SER A 155 -18.83 2.78 -8.94
CA SER A 155 -19.13 4.21 -8.88
C SER A 155 -18.45 4.98 -10.01
N TYR A 156 -17.19 4.67 -10.28
CA TYR A 156 -16.43 5.29 -11.37
C TYR A 156 -17.00 4.95 -12.74
N ASP A 157 -17.36 3.70 -12.97
CA ASP A 157 -17.96 3.21 -14.22
C ASP A 157 -19.40 3.69 -14.43
N GLY A 158 -20.01 4.36 -13.44
CA GLY A 158 -21.40 4.81 -13.47
C GLY A 158 -22.42 3.68 -13.29
N LYS A 159 -21.98 2.47 -12.95
CA LYS A 159 -22.86 1.34 -12.60
C LYS A 159 -23.58 1.58 -11.28
N ILE A 160 -22.93 2.27 -10.35
CA ILE A 160 -23.49 2.74 -9.09
C ILE A 160 -23.69 4.25 -9.24
N LYS A 161 -24.95 4.68 -9.19
CA LYS A 161 -25.29 6.10 -9.34
C LYS A 161 -25.07 6.87 -8.02
N PRO A 162 -24.82 8.19 -8.07
CA PRO A 162 -24.65 9.01 -6.87
C PRO A 162 -25.77 8.86 -5.84
N SER A 163 -27.02 8.72 -6.29
CA SER A 163 -28.17 8.47 -5.41
C SER A 163 -28.09 7.16 -4.60
N GLN A 164 -27.28 6.22 -5.04
CA GLN A 164 -27.10 4.90 -4.40
C GLN A 164 -25.90 4.86 -3.45
N TYR A 165 -24.99 5.85 -3.46
CA TYR A 165 -23.74 5.81 -2.69
C TYR A 165 -23.99 5.61 -1.20
N LYS A 166 -24.92 6.36 -0.60
CA LYS A 166 -25.24 6.24 0.84
C LYS A 166 -25.67 4.82 1.20
N ALA A 167 -26.56 4.22 0.40
CA ALA A 167 -27.04 2.85 0.65
C ALA A 167 -25.93 1.80 0.48
N GLN A 168 -25.08 1.95 -0.54
CA GLN A 168 -23.95 1.04 -0.78
C GLN A 168 -22.88 1.15 0.30
N LEU A 169 -22.57 2.36 0.79
CA LEU A 169 -21.67 2.55 1.91
C LEU A 169 -22.22 1.96 3.20
N ALA A 170 -23.52 2.14 3.48
CA ALA A 170 -24.16 1.52 4.64
C ALA A 170 -24.12 -0.02 4.58
N LYS A 171 -24.31 -0.59 3.37
CA LYS A 171 -24.17 -2.03 3.16
C LYS A 171 -22.75 -2.52 3.41
N LEU A 172 -21.74 -1.78 2.94
CA LEU A 172 -20.34 -2.08 3.19
C LEU A 172 -20.05 -2.04 4.70
N ALA A 173 -20.46 -0.98 5.39
CA ALA A 173 -20.29 -0.85 6.85
C ALA A 173 -20.88 -2.05 7.60
N LYS A 174 -22.14 -2.42 7.32
CA LYS A 174 -22.77 -3.60 7.92
C LYS A 174 -22.01 -4.91 7.65
N ASN A 175 -21.39 -5.05 6.49
CA ASN A 175 -20.59 -6.24 6.19
C ASN A 175 -19.26 -6.28 6.95
N ILE A 176 -18.69 -5.11 7.25
CA ILE A 176 -17.48 -4.98 8.08
C ILE A 176 -17.79 -5.25 9.55
N GLU A 177 -18.97 -4.83 10.04
CA GLU A 177 -19.39 -5.00 11.44
C GLU A 177 -19.80 -6.44 11.79
N LYS A 178 -20.07 -7.29 10.81
CA LYS A 178 -20.38 -8.70 11.05
C LYS A 178 -19.15 -9.41 11.64
N LYS A 179 -19.35 -9.98 12.84
CA LYS A 179 -18.35 -10.81 13.54
C LYS A 179 -18.19 -12.17 12.85
#